data_b3b69b6d67cde76ae4dab3d3ca51aa7e
#
_entry.id   b3b69b6d67cde76ae4dab3d3ca51aa7e
#
_cell.length_a   1.000
_cell.length_b   1.000
_cell.length_c   1.000
_cell.angle_alpha   90.00
_cell.angle_beta   90.00
_cell.angle_gamma   90.00
#
_symmetry.space_group_name_H-M   'P 1'
#
loop_
_entity.id
_entity.type
_entity.pdbx_description
1 polymer ?
#
loop_
_entity_poly.entity_id
_entity_poly.type
_entity_poly.pdbx_seq_one_letter_code
_entity_poly.pdbx_strand_id
1 'polypeptide(L)'
;MQLEIVSPEKTIFSGEAKSVHLPGSEGHFQVLNNHAPIVSTLKKGKILIDGVDNNPESDLLNFSNGKASLEINSGVVEMKKNKLIILVD
;
A
#
# COMPACT_ATOMS: atom_id res chain seq x y z
N MET A 1 -7.31 1.01 -8.59
CA MET A 1 -7.27 2.18 -7.70
C MET A 1 -5.92 2.85 -7.76
N GLN A 2 -5.89 4.15 -7.53
CA GLN A 2 -4.65 4.87 -7.42
C GLN A 2 -4.03 4.61 -6.04
N LEU A 3 -2.78 4.17 -6.02
CA LEU A 3 -2.06 3.87 -4.78
C LEU A 3 -0.87 4.79 -4.62
N GLU A 4 -0.74 5.39 -3.43
CA GLU A 4 0.46 6.10 -3.04
C GLU A 4 0.96 5.58 -1.71
N ILE A 5 2.25 5.28 -1.64
CA ILE A 5 2.93 4.92 -0.39
C ILE A 5 4.02 5.94 -0.15
N VAL A 6 3.93 6.63 0.98
CA VAL A 6 4.79 7.78 1.29
C VAL A 6 5.44 7.59 2.65
N SER A 7 6.73 7.87 2.74
CA SER A 7 7.43 8.01 4.01
C SER A 7 7.74 9.48 4.24
N PRO A 8 8.20 9.86 5.45
CA PRO A 8 8.55 11.27 5.70
C PRO A 8 9.59 11.83 4.74
N GLU A 9 10.43 10.97 4.17
CA GLU A 9 11.54 11.41 3.33
C GLU A 9 11.21 11.39 1.84
N LYS A 10 10.29 10.51 1.40
CA LYS A 10 10.05 10.35 -0.02
C LYS A 10 8.79 9.56 -0.32
N THR A 11 8.35 9.66 -1.58
CA THR A 11 7.33 8.76 -2.11
C THR A 11 7.96 7.43 -2.45
N ILE A 12 7.47 6.36 -1.83
CA ILE A 12 7.98 5.01 -2.05
C ILE A 12 7.35 4.39 -3.30
N PHE A 13 6.06 4.64 -3.51
CA PHE A 13 5.34 4.12 -4.66
C PHE A 13 4.22 5.07 -5.04
N SER A 14 3.97 5.20 -6.34
CA SER A 14 2.82 5.92 -6.87
C SER A 14 2.42 5.26 -8.18
N GLY A 15 1.18 4.79 -8.27
CA GLY A 15 0.70 4.12 -9.48
C GLY A 15 -0.61 3.40 -9.25
N GLU A 16 -1.03 2.63 -10.24
CA GLU A 16 -2.27 1.86 -10.17
C GLU A 16 -2.04 0.50 -9.55
N ALA A 17 -3.01 0.04 -8.78
CA ALA A 17 -3.02 -1.29 -8.19
C ALA A 17 -4.43 -1.85 -8.23
N LYS A 18 -4.56 -3.18 -8.26
CA LYS A 18 -5.86 -3.86 -8.24
C LYS A 18 -6.29 -4.15 -6.82
N SER A 19 -5.38 -4.58 -5.97
CA SER A 19 -5.67 -4.86 -4.58
C SER A 19 -4.45 -4.63 -3.71
N VAL A 20 -4.70 -4.33 -2.43
CA VAL A 20 -3.64 -4.12 -1.44
C VAL A 20 -4.03 -4.83 -0.16
N HIS A 21 -3.13 -5.69 0.35
CA HIS A 21 -3.27 -6.30 1.66
C HIS A 21 -2.46 -5.51 2.66
N LEU A 22 -3.05 -5.25 3.82
CA LEU A 22 -2.47 -4.35 4.81
C LEU A 22 -2.46 -4.99 6.20
N PRO A 23 -1.39 -4.77 7.00
CA PRO A 23 -1.34 -5.25 8.37
C PRO A 23 -2.02 -4.26 9.31
N GLY A 24 -3.34 -4.23 9.30
CA GLY A 24 -4.09 -3.33 10.17
C GLY A 24 -3.83 -3.63 11.63
N SER A 25 -3.93 -2.61 12.48
CA SER A 25 -3.68 -2.75 13.92
C SER A 25 -4.62 -3.75 14.58
N GLU A 26 -5.81 -3.92 14.03
CA GLU A 26 -6.80 -4.87 14.54
C GLU A 26 -6.94 -6.14 13.71
N GLY A 27 -6.03 -6.34 12.76
CA GLY A 27 -6.01 -7.52 11.90
C GLY A 27 -5.73 -7.15 10.47
N HIS A 28 -5.31 -8.15 9.72
CA HIS A 28 -5.05 -7.97 8.29
C HIS A 28 -6.35 -7.72 7.54
N PHE A 29 -6.29 -6.83 6.55
CA PHE A 29 -7.44 -6.61 5.69
C PHE A 29 -6.97 -6.29 4.27
N GLN A 30 -7.90 -6.41 3.32
CA GLN A 30 -7.62 -6.19 1.92
C GLN A 30 -8.49 -5.05 1.38
N VAL A 31 -7.89 -4.18 0.58
CA VAL A 31 -8.60 -3.10 -0.11
C VAL A 31 -8.61 -3.43 -1.59
N LEU A 32 -9.80 -3.48 -2.17
CA LEU A 32 -10.01 -3.71 -3.59
C LEU A 32 -10.40 -2.41 -4.28
N ASN A 33 -10.36 -2.45 -5.61
CA ASN A 33 -10.80 -1.31 -6.42
C ASN A 33 -12.19 -0.84 -6.00
N ASN A 34 -12.36 0.46 -5.87
CA ASN A 34 -13.63 1.09 -5.46
C ASN A 34 -14.11 0.72 -4.05
N HIS A 35 -13.20 0.34 -3.18
CA HIS A 35 -13.53 0.06 -1.78
C HIS A 35 -14.11 1.32 -1.11
N ALA A 36 -15.03 1.09 -0.17
CA ALA A 36 -15.61 2.19 0.62
C ALA A 36 -14.52 2.96 1.37
N PRO A 37 -14.77 4.23 1.71
CA PRO A 37 -13.78 5.02 2.47
C PRO A 37 -13.43 4.35 3.81
N ILE A 38 -12.14 4.32 4.11
CA ILE A 38 -11.63 3.84 5.39
C ILE A 38 -10.44 4.67 5.85
N VAL A 39 -10.23 4.67 7.15
CA VAL A 39 -9.01 5.17 7.78
C VAL A 39 -8.61 4.13 8.82
N SER A 40 -7.36 3.70 8.83
CA SER A 40 -6.90 2.68 9.75
C SER A 40 -5.43 2.87 10.08
N THR A 41 -5.04 2.52 11.29
CA THR A 41 -3.63 2.42 11.65
C THR A 41 -3.10 1.05 11.24
N LEU A 42 -1.80 1.02 10.97
CA LEU A 42 -1.11 -0.20 10.54
C LEU A 42 -0.04 -0.55 11.57
N LYS A 43 0.14 -1.84 11.79
CA LYS A 43 1.17 -2.37 12.67
C LYS A 43 2.32 -2.92 11.83
N LYS A 44 3.38 -3.36 12.50
CA LYS A 44 4.50 -4.00 11.82
C LYS A 44 4.04 -5.19 11.01
N GLY A 45 4.49 -5.27 9.77
CA GLY A 45 4.13 -6.35 8.87
C GLY A 45 4.43 -6.00 7.44
N LYS A 46 3.84 -6.77 6.52
CA LYS A 46 4.02 -6.57 5.09
C LYS A 46 2.78 -5.99 4.44
N ILE A 47 3.00 -5.00 3.59
CA ILE A 47 1.99 -4.55 2.63
C ILE A 47 2.20 -5.38 1.37
N LEU A 48 1.13 -6.01 0.87
CA LEU A 48 1.18 -6.80 -0.36
C LEU A 48 0.29 -6.13 -1.40
N ILE A 49 0.87 -5.85 -2.56
CA ILE A 49 0.21 -5.11 -3.64
C ILE A 49 0.07 -6.02 -4.84
N ASP A 50 -1.12 -6.14 -5.39
CA ASP A 50 -1.41 -6.96 -6.55
C ASP A 50 -1.88 -6.10 -7.73
N GLY A 51 -1.51 -6.50 -8.93
CA GLY A 51 -1.92 -5.80 -10.14
C GLY A 51 -1.14 -4.52 -10.39
N VAL A 52 0.15 -4.54 -10.11
CA VAL A 52 1.06 -3.42 -10.39
C VAL A 52 2.00 -3.78 -11.52
N ASP A 53 2.42 -2.77 -12.27
CA ASP A 53 3.50 -2.94 -13.22
C ASP A 53 4.83 -2.90 -12.48
N ASN A 54 5.79 -3.69 -12.96
CA ASN A 54 7.13 -3.64 -12.40
C ASN A 54 7.70 -2.24 -12.57
N ASN A 55 8.04 -1.62 -11.47
CA ASN A 55 8.61 -0.29 -11.49
C ASN A 55 10.01 -0.35 -10.88
N PRO A 56 11.06 -0.35 -11.71
CA PRO A 56 12.42 -0.46 -11.20
C PRO A 56 12.90 0.76 -10.44
N GLU A 57 12.13 1.84 -10.40
CA GLU A 57 12.55 3.05 -9.71
C GLU A 57 12.43 2.97 -8.19
N SER A 58 11.72 1.98 -7.66
CA SER A 58 11.57 1.84 -6.21
C SER A 58 12.44 0.72 -5.69
N ASP A 59 13.49 1.06 -4.95
CA ASP A 59 14.39 0.08 -4.35
C ASP A 59 13.80 -0.59 -3.12
N LEU A 60 12.75 -0.01 -2.54
CA LEU A 60 12.18 -0.48 -1.29
C LEU A 60 11.12 -1.56 -1.48
N LEU A 61 10.60 -1.70 -2.69
CA LEU A 61 9.58 -2.68 -3.02
C LEU A 61 10.21 -3.89 -3.70
N ASN A 62 9.71 -5.06 -3.34
CA ASN A 62 10.09 -6.31 -4.01
C ASN A 62 9.00 -6.64 -5.03
N PHE A 63 9.35 -6.53 -6.32
CA PHE A 63 8.41 -6.82 -7.41
C PHE A 63 8.60 -8.24 -7.92
N SER A 64 7.49 -8.91 -8.22
CA SER A 64 7.52 -10.25 -8.81
C SER A 64 6.16 -10.54 -9.46
N ASN A 65 6.16 -10.78 -10.79
CA ASN A 65 4.96 -11.20 -11.52
C ASN A 65 3.72 -10.34 -11.28
N GLY A 66 3.86 -9.02 -11.39
CA GLY A 66 2.75 -8.10 -11.20
C GLY A 66 2.34 -7.88 -9.75
N LYS A 67 3.17 -8.35 -8.82
CA LYS A 67 2.95 -8.17 -7.39
C LYS A 67 4.13 -7.45 -6.77
N ALA A 68 3.87 -6.73 -5.69
CA ALA A 68 4.92 -6.05 -4.95
C ALA A 68 4.69 -6.23 -3.45
N SER A 69 5.76 -6.16 -2.68
CA SER A 69 5.68 -6.21 -1.23
C SER A 69 6.60 -5.19 -0.60
N LEU A 70 6.20 -4.72 0.59
CA LEU A 70 6.96 -3.74 1.36
C LEU A 70 6.79 -4.06 2.83
N GLU A 71 7.90 -4.20 3.56
CA GLU A 71 7.86 -4.35 5.01
C GLU A 71 7.81 -2.98 5.66
N ILE A 72 6.92 -2.85 6.67
CA ILE A 72 6.77 -1.60 7.42
C ILE A 72 6.80 -1.88 8.91
N ASN A 73 7.14 -0.86 9.69
CA ASN A 73 7.09 -0.92 11.15
C ASN A 73 5.78 -0.38 11.70
N SER A 74 5.22 0.61 11.05
CA SER A 74 3.94 1.21 11.41
C SER A 74 3.47 2.12 10.28
N GLY A 75 2.22 2.52 10.35
CA GLY A 75 1.69 3.43 9.35
C GLY A 75 0.23 3.75 9.56
N VAL A 76 -0.30 4.52 8.62
CA VAL A 76 -1.72 4.88 8.57
C VAL A 76 -2.15 4.77 7.11
N VAL A 77 -3.35 4.27 6.89
CA VAL A 77 -3.91 4.15 5.56
C VAL A 77 -5.23 4.89 5.48
N GLU A 78 -5.45 5.55 4.35
CA GLU A 78 -6.72 6.21 4.04
C GLU A 78 -7.16 5.84 2.63
N MET A 79 -8.42 5.45 2.49
CA MET A 79 -9.05 5.19 1.19
C MET A 79 -10.19 6.17 1.00
N LYS A 80 -10.18 6.89 -0.13
CA LYS A 80 -11.23 7.84 -0.47
C LYS A 80 -11.25 8.05 -1.97
N LYS A 81 -12.42 7.95 -2.58
CA LYS A 81 -12.61 8.19 -4.02
C LYS A 81 -11.66 7.36 -4.88
N ASN A 82 -11.57 6.08 -4.58
CA ASN A 82 -10.71 5.11 -5.28
C ASN A 82 -9.23 5.48 -5.27
N LYS A 83 -8.82 6.24 -4.26
CA LYS A 83 -7.41 6.57 -4.03
C LYS A 83 -7.00 6.08 -2.66
N LEU A 84 -5.96 5.26 -2.62
CA LEU A 84 -5.42 4.69 -1.38
C LEU A 84 -4.08 5.35 -1.08
N ILE A 85 -4.00 5.99 0.08
CA ILE A 85 -2.77 6.64 0.53
C ILE A 85 -2.29 5.92 1.78
N ILE A 86 -1.04 5.48 1.76
CA ILE A 86 -0.42 4.79 2.88
C ILE A 86 0.79 5.62 3.34
N LEU A 87 0.73 6.06 4.59
CA LEU A 87 1.83 6.79 5.21
C LEU A 87 2.57 5.81 6.11
N VAL A 88 3.85 5.62 5.85
CA VAL A 88 4.69 4.69 6.61
C VAL A 88 5.85 5.43 7.27
N ASP A 89 6.41 4.83 8.31
CA ASP A 89 7.58 5.39 9.00
C ASP A 89 8.83 5.41 8.12
#